data_d061ae019feccdf973dbb6d27bb93b6f
#
_entry.id   d061ae019feccdf973dbb6d27bb93b6f
#
_cell.length_a   1.000
_cell.length_b   1.000
_cell.length_c   1.000
_cell.angle_alpha   90.00
_cell.angle_beta   90.00
_cell.angle_gamma   90.00
#
_symmetry.space_group_name_H-M   'P 1'
#
loop_
_entity.id
_entity.type
_entity.pdbx_description
1 polymer ?
#
loop_
_entity_poly.entity_id
_entity_poly.type
_entity_poly.pdbx_seq_one_letter_code
_entity_poly.pdbx_strand_id
1 'polypeptide(L)'
;MILELKENINLLGSIIANVNNLLLISIFIARIYHYHKIEHVLGIVFIVSILPLMWMFLKAIEMSRPFMYFLQLGLMISFIIAELILDYILKLEFRQNRSIVIPYVMLFYASFGGMIGIAGERGKHWMIITIITFLVMVSVSFLMYFRTGT
;
A
#
# COMPACT_ATOMS: atom_id res chain seq x y z
N MET A 1 -19.81 20.49 8.74
CA MET A 1 -18.62 20.72 7.90
C MET A 1 -17.46 19.80 8.25
N ILE A 2 -17.05 19.70 9.50
CA ILE A 2 -16.00 18.78 9.94
C ILE A 2 -16.38 17.31 9.70
N LEU A 3 -17.63 16.93 9.99
CA LEU A 3 -18.12 15.58 9.76
C LEU A 3 -18.11 15.22 8.29
N GLU A 4 -18.49 16.15 7.41
CA GLU A 4 -18.47 15.95 5.97
C GLU A 4 -17.04 15.76 5.45
N LEU A 5 -16.11 16.57 5.93
CA LEU A 5 -14.69 16.43 5.60
C LEU A 5 -14.14 15.09 6.06
N LYS A 6 -14.51 14.66 7.29
CA LYS A 6 -14.09 13.38 7.83
C LYS A 6 -14.60 12.21 6.97
N GLU A 7 -15.87 12.25 6.56
CA GLU A 7 -16.44 11.23 5.68
C GLU A 7 -15.75 11.18 4.33
N ASN A 8 -15.44 12.35 3.76
CA ASN A 8 -14.73 12.44 2.49
C ASN A 8 -13.31 11.88 2.61
N ILE A 9 -12.63 12.13 3.71
CA ILE A 9 -11.28 11.60 3.97
C ILE A 9 -11.36 10.07 4.16
N ASN A 10 -12.36 9.57 4.88
CA ASN A 10 -12.56 8.14 5.04
C ASN A 10 -12.83 7.45 3.71
N LEU A 11 -13.63 8.07 2.84
CA LEU A 11 -13.86 7.58 1.49
C LEU A 11 -12.57 7.57 0.67
N LEU A 12 -11.80 8.65 0.72
CA LEU A 12 -10.50 8.73 0.03
C LEU A 12 -9.56 7.62 0.51
N GLY A 13 -9.49 7.39 1.82
CA GLY A 13 -8.66 6.32 2.39
C GLY A 13 -9.04 4.95 1.90
N SER A 14 -10.35 4.66 1.83
CA SER A 14 -10.83 3.37 1.34
C SER A 14 -10.56 3.20 -0.16
N ILE A 15 -10.69 4.26 -0.94
CA ILE A 15 -10.36 4.23 -2.38
C ILE A 15 -8.87 3.99 -2.57
N ILE A 16 -8.01 4.71 -1.84
CA ILE A 16 -6.56 4.54 -1.94
C ILE A 16 -6.15 3.12 -1.54
N ALA A 17 -6.72 2.58 -0.46
CA ALA A 17 -6.42 1.22 -0.02
C ALA A 17 -6.69 0.20 -1.13
N ASN A 18 -7.84 0.30 -1.78
CA ASN A 18 -8.22 -0.63 -2.84
C ASN A 18 -7.45 -0.39 -4.13
N VAL A 19 -7.23 0.87 -4.51
CA VAL A 19 -6.42 1.21 -5.69
C VAL A 19 -5.00 0.69 -5.52
N ASN A 20 -4.40 0.85 -4.35
CA ASN A 20 -3.05 0.34 -4.09
C ASN A 20 -3.00 -1.19 -4.14
N ASN A 21 -4.01 -1.88 -3.59
CA ASN A 21 -4.09 -3.32 -3.69
C ASN A 21 -4.15 -3.76 -5.17
N LEU A 22 -4.97 -3.10 -5.98
CA LEU A 22 -5.09 -3.41 -7.41
C LEU A 22 -3.81 -3.06 -8.18
N LEU A 23 -3.14 -1.97 -7.82
CA LEU A 23 -1.85 -1.61 -8.42
C LEU A 23 -0.81 -2.69 -8.14
N LEU A 24 -0.72 -3.17 -6.92
CA LEU A 24 0.24 -4.23 -6.57
C LEU A 24 -0.09 -5.54 -7.27
N ILE A 25 -1.37 -5.90 -7.38
CA ILE A 25 -1.79 -7.07 -8.15
C ILE A 25 -1.29 -6.93 -9.60
N SER A 26 -1.51 -5.77 -10.20
CA SER A 26 -1.09 -5.50 -11.58
C SER A 26 0.42 -5.53 -11.74
N ILE A 27 1.17 -4.97 -10.77
CA ILE A 27 2.63 -4.99 -10.76
C ILE A 27 3.14 -6.44 -10.69
N PHE A 28 2.57 -7.26 -9.82
CA PHE A 28 2.98 -8.65 -9.66
C PHE A 28 2.70 -9.46 -10.92
N ILE A 29 1.53 -9.24 -11.56
CA ILE A 29 1.19 -9.88 -12.82
C ILE A 29 2.16 -9.45 -13.92
N ALA A 30 2.46 -8.16 -14.03
CA ALA A 30 3.43 -7.65 -14.99
C ALA A 30 4.81 -8.27 -14.79
N ARG A 31 5.21 -8.49 -13.54
CA ARG A 31 6.49 -9.14 -13.20
C ARG A 31 6.49 -10.61 -13.62
N ILE A 32 5.40 -11.33 -13.43
CA ILE A 32 5.27 -12.73 -13.85
C ILE A 32 5.48 -12.86 -15.37
N TYR A 33 4.91 -11.93 -16.15
CA TYR A 33 5.00 -11.95 -17.60
C TYR A 33 6.17 -11.14 -18.15
N HIS A 34 7.06 -10.64 -17.28
CA HIS A 34 8.27 -9.89 -17.66
C HIS A 34 7.98 -8.59 -18.43
N TYR A 35 6.83 -7.95 -18.16
CA TYR A 35 6.50 -6.64 -18.71
C TYR A 35 7.13 -5.53 -17.86
N HIS A 36 8.44 -5.37 -17.96
CA HIS A 36 9.20 -4.47 -17.07
C HIS A 36 8.80 -2.99 -17.20
N LYS A 37 8.44 -2.55 -18.40
CA LYS A 37 7.97 -1.17 -18.61
C LYS A 37 6.69 -0.88 -17.85
N ILE A 38 5.73 -1.79 -17.95
CA ILE A 38 4.43 -1.68 -17.26
C ILE A 38 4.64 -1.74 -15.76
N GLU A 39 5.45 -2.67 -15.29
CA GLU A 39 5.81 -2.79 -13.88
C GLU A 39 6.39 -1.48 -13.34
N HIS A 40 7.33 -0.87 -14.07
CA HIS A 40 7.97 0.38 -13.66
C HIS A 40 6.98 1.54 -13.59
N VAL A 41 6.13 1.71 -14.61
CA VAL A 41 5.13 2.78 -14.65
C VAL A 41 4.12 2.62 -13.52
N LEU A 42 3.63 1.41 -13.30
CA LEU A 42 2.67 1.15 -12.20
C LEU A 42 3.32 1.40 -10.83
N GLY A 43 4.59 1.07 -10.68
CA GLY A 43 5.36 1.36 -9.47
C GLY A 43 5.46 2.86 -9.20
N ILE A 44 5.66 3.67 -10.23
CA ILE A 44 5.67 5.12 -10.09
C ILE A 44 4.30 5.64 -9.65
N VAL A 45 3.23 5.13 -10.25
CA VAL A 45 1.86 5.49 -9.85
C VAL A 45 1.61 5.14 -8.38
N PHE A 46 2.07 3.96 -7.94
CA PHE A 46 1.96 3.56 -6.54
C PHE A 46 2.70 4.54 -5.62
N ILE A 47 3.92 4.93 -5.99
CA ILE A 47 4.72 5.88 -5.18
C ILE A 47 4.05 7.25 -5.12
N VAL A 48 3.45 7.70 -6.21
CA VAL A 48 2.72 8.99 -6.23
C VAL A 48 1.55 8.99 -5.24
N SER A 49 1.01 7.83 -4.88
CA SER A 49 -0.06 7.74 -3.88
C SER A 49 0.36 8.24 -2.50
N ILE A 50 1.68 8.44 -2.25
CA ILE A 50 2.14 9.05 -0.99
C ILE A 50 1.59 10.45 -0.79
N LEU A 51 1.33 11.19 -1.87
CA LEU A 51 0.83 12.57 -1.78
C LEU A 51 -0.53 12.65 -1.09
N PRO A 52 -1.57 11.93 -1.55
CA PRO A 52 -2.85 11.94 -0.83
C PRO A 52 -2.74 11.32 0.57
N LEU A 53 -1.87 10.32 0.77
CA LEU A 53 -1.68 9.73 2.10
C LEU A 53 -1.06 10.73 3.07
N MET A 54 -0.07 11.52 2.64
CA MET A 54 0.52 12.58 3.46
C MET A 54 -0.52 13.65 3.81
N TRP A 55 -1.34 14.03 2.83
CA TRP A 55 -2.43 14.97 3.08
C TRP A 55 -3.41 14.42 4.13
N MET A 56 -3.79 13.16 4.02
CA MET A 56 -4.65 12.50 5.02
C MET A 56 -4.02 12.48 6.39
N PHE A 57 -2.70 12.25 6.47
CA PHE A 57 -1.97 12.24 7.73
C PHE A 57 -2.02 13.62 8.41
N LEU A 58 -1.79 14.69 7.63
CA LEU A 58 -1.86 16.05 8.15
C LEU A 58 -3.27 16.40 8.62
N LYS A 59 -4.29 16.02 7.87
CA LYS A 59 -5.69 16.21 8.26
C LYS A 59 -6.05 15.42 9.51
N ALA A 60 -5.46 14.23 9.67
CA ALA A 60 -5.67 13.42 10.87
C ALA A 60 -5.15 14.12 12.13
N ILE A 61 -4.03 14.85 12.03
CA ILE A 61 -3.52 15.67 13.13
C ILE A 61 -4.54 16.76 13.51
N GLU A 62 -5.06 17.49 12.52
CA GLU A 62 -6.06 18.53 12.74
C GLU A 62 -7.34 18.00 13.37
N MET A 63 -7.73 16.77 13.01
CA MET A 63 -8.97 16.13 13.45
C MET A 63 -8.80 15.29 14.71
N SER A 64 -7.62 15.27 15.29
CA SER A 64 -7.30 14.51 16.51
C SER A 64 -7.71 13.03 16.41
N ARG A 65 -7.33 12.39 15.29
CA ARG A 65 -7.65 10.97 15.06
C ARG A 65 -6.89 10.10 16.09
N PRO A 66 -7.40 8.87 16.38
CA PRO A 66 -6.75 7.98 17.34
C PRO A 66 -5.38 7.50 16.85
N PHE A 67 -4.53 7.09 17.80
CA PHE A 67 -3.16 6.63 17.51
C PHE A 67 -3.12 5.53 16.46
N MET A 68 -4.07 4.58 16.51
CA MET A 68 -4.11 3.46 15.57
C MET A 68 -4.25 3.95 14.11
N TYR A 69 -5.00 5.02 13.88
CA TYR A 69 -5.15 5.62 12.56
C TYR A 69 -3.79 6.12 12.04
N PHE A 70 -3.03 6.83 12.88
CA PHE A 70 -1.70 7.32 12.53
C PHE A 70 -0.72 6.18 12.27
N LEU A 71 -0.80 5.12 13.09
CA LEU A 71 0.05 3.94 12.92
C LEU A 71 -0.20 3.28 11.56
N GLN A 72 -1.46 3.09 11.20
CA GLN A 72 -1.84 2.47 9.93
C GLN A 72 -1.41 3.31 8.73
N LEU A 73 -1.67 4.61 8.75
CA LEU A 73 -1.21 5.51 7.67
C LEU A 73 0.31 5.60 7.63
N GLY A 74 0.94 5.71 8.80
CA GLY A 74 2.38 5.82 8.89
C GLY A 74 3.10 4.59 8.36
N LEU A 75 2.56 3.40 8.58
CA LEU A 75 3.11 2.16 8.02
C LEU A 75 3.08 2.18 6.50
N MET A 76 1.97 2.59 5.90
CA MET A 76 1.85 2.66 4.44
C MET A 76 2.80 3.72 3.87
N ILE A 77 2.88 4.89 4.48
CA ILE A 77 3.80 5.95 4.06
C ILE A 77 5.24 5.46 4.15
N SER A 78 5.59 4.79 5.25
CA SER A 78 6.93 4.23 5.45
C SER A 78 7.27 3.18 4.39
N PHE A 79 6.32 2.33 4.05
CA PHE A 79 6.52 1.32 3.01
C PHE A 79 6.76 1.97 1.64
N ILE A 80 5.98 2.99 1.29
CA ILE A 80 6.16 3.70 0.01
C ILE A 80 7.53 4.39 -0.04
N ILE A 81 7.97 4.98 1.07
CA ILE A 81 9.31 5.58 1.16
C ILE A 81 10.39 4.50 0.98
N ALA A 82 10.22 3.34 1.61
CA ALA A 82 11.16 2.23 1.45
C ALA A 82 11.22 1.76 0.00
N GLU A 83 10.07 1.64 -0.67
CA GLU A 83 10.01 1.30 -2.09
C GLU A 83 10.77 2.32 -2.94
N LEU A 84 10.51 3.61 -2.70
CA LEU A 84 11.16 4.68 -3.43
C LEU A 84 12.68 4.60 -3.27
N ILE A 85 13.15 4.43 -2.04
CA ILE A 85 14.59 4.41 -1.76
C ILE A 85 15.24 3.16 -2.36
N LEU A 86 14.67 1.98 -2.12
CA LEU A 86 15.30 0.72 -2.52
C LEU A 86 15.23 0.47 -4.02
N ASP A 87 14.09 0.69 -4.63
CA ASP A 87 13.87 0.33 -6.04
C ASP A 87 14.22 1.46 -7.02
N TYR A 88 14.03 2.73 -6.62
CA TYR A 88 14.14 3.85 -7.56
C TYR A 88 15.35 4.73 -7.33
N ILE A 89 15.72 5.05 -6.09
CA ILE A 89 16.86 5.91 -5.80
C ILE A 89 18.16 5.10 -5.79
N LEU A 90 18.21 4.07 -4.97
CA LEU A 90 19.42 3.23 -4.83
C LEU A 90 19.49 2.12 -5.86
N LYS A 91 18.34 1.70 -6.38
CA LYS A 91 18.21 0.62 -7.37
C LYS A 91 18.93 -0.66 -6.92
N LEU A 92 18.75 -1.00 -5.62
CA LEU A 92 19.39 -2.17 -5.03
C LEU A 92 18.61 -3.45 -5.39
N GLU A 93 19.34 -4.52 -5.67
CA GLU A 93 18.76 -5.86 -5.78
C GLU A 93 18.66 -6.47 -4.38
N PHE A 94 17.81 -5.89 -3.53
CA PHE A 94 17.67 -6.28 -2.13
C PHE A 94 16.96 -7.62 -1.94
N ARG A 95 16.23 -8.09 -2.97
CA ARG A 95 15.41 -9.31 -2.87
C ARG A 95 16.24 -10.57 -2.64
N GLN A 96 17.54 -10.52 -2.95
CA GLN A 96 18.49 -11.60 -2.68
C GLN A 96 19.12 -11.51 -1.29
N ASN A 97 18.94 -10.39 -0.58
CA ASN A 97 19.53 -10.15 0.73
C ASN A 97 18.48 -10.33 1.81
N ARG A 98 18.56 -11.43 2.59
CA ARG A 98 17.59 -11.75 3.63
C ARG A 98 17.50 -10.68 4.71
N SER A 99 18.61 -10.02 5.03
CA SER A 99 18.62 -8.97 6.07
C SER A 99 17.78 -7.76 5.70
N ILE A 100 17.58 -7.50 4.42
CA ILE A 100 16.78 -6.39 3.91
C ILE A 100 15.38 -6.87 3.54
N VAL A 101 15.28 -8.04 2.89
CA VAL A 101 14.00 -8.52 2.36
C VAL A 101 13.02 -8.91 3.46
N ILE A 102 13.49 -9.48 4.58
CA ILE A 102 12.59 -9.88 5.66
C ILE A 102 11.90 -8.68 6.30
N PRO A 103 12.61 -7.62 6.76
CA PRO A 103 11.94 -6.42 7.23
C PRO A 103 11.06 -5.75 6.17
N TYR A 104 11.48 -5.76 4.92
CA TYR A 104 10.72 -5.22 3.80
C TYR A 104 9.37 -5.93 3.64
N VAL A 105 9.38 -7.26 3.63
CA VAL A 105 8.15 -8.06 3.49
C VAL A 105 7.25 -7.88 4.72
N MET A 106 7.81 -7.83 5.92
CA MET A 106 7.04 -7.56 7.14
C MET A 106 6.36 -6.20 7.07
N LEU A 107 7.09 -5.16 6.64
CA LEU A 107 6.54 -3.83 6.47
C LEU A 107 5.46 -3.82 5.38
N PHE A 108 5.67 -4.54 4.29
CA PHE A 108 4.70 -4.70 3.21
C PHE A 108 3.35 -5.22 3.73
N TYR A 109 3.36 -6.36 4.42
CA TYR A 109 2.12 -6.94 4.92
C TYR A 109 1.49 -6.10 6.03
N ALA A 110 2.30 -5.50 6.90
CA ALA A 110 1.80 -4.62 7.96
C ALA A 110 1.13 -3.38 7.38
N SER A 111 1.73 -2.76 6.36
CA SER A 111 1.20 -1.56 5.75
C SER A 111 -0.10 -1.81 4.98
N PHE A 112 -0.14 -2.85 4.14
CA PHE A 112 -1.35 -3.17 3.39
C PHE A 112 -2.45 -3.73 4.30
N GLY A 113 -2.09 -4.53 5.31
CA GLY A 113 -3.03 -4.97 6.33
C GLY A 113 -3.59 -3.81 7.14
N GLY A 114 -2.74 -2.82 7.47
CA GLY A 114 -3.17 -1.60 8.18
C GLY A 114 -4.18 -0.79 7.38
N MET A 115 -4.06 -0.76 6.06
CA MET A 115 -5.02 -0.04 5.21
C MET A 115 -6.42 -0.65 5.23
N ILE A 116 -6.57 -1.91 5.64
CA ILE A 116 -7.88 -2.51 5.88
C ILE A 116 -8.60 -1.74 6.99
N GLY A 117 -7.89 -1.38 8.06
CA GLY A 117 -8.44 -0.56 9.14
C GLY A 117 -8.80 0.84 8.67
N ILE A 118 -7.98 1.46 7.82
CA ILE A 118 -8.28 2.77 7.23
C ILE A 118 -9.57 2.69 6.39
N ALA A 119 -9.72 1.68 5.56
CA ALA A 119 -10.93 1.47 4.77
C ALA A 119 -12.15 1.21 5.67
N GLY A 120 -11.95 0.52 6.79
CA GLY A 120 -12.99 0.25 7.77
C GLY A 120 -13.58 1.51 8.41
N GLU A 121 -12.83 2.61 8.45
CA GLU A 121 -13.32 3.90 8.93
C GLU A 121 -14.47 4.44 8.07
N ARG A 122 -14.51 4.10 6.78
CA ARG A 122 -15.61 4.49 5.90
C ARG A 122 -16.86 3.64 6.10
N GLY A 123 -16.69 2.37 6.44
CA GLY A 123 -17.78 1.45 6.69
C GLY A 123 -17.41 0.00 6.50
N LYS A 124 -18.26 -0.88 6.99
CA LYS A 124 -18.05 -2.31 6.95
C LYS A 124 -17.91 -2.86 5.52
N HIS A 125 -18.68 -2.34 4.58
CA HIS A 125 -18.62 -2.78 3.19
C HIS A 125 -17.25 -2.51 2.58
N TRP A 126 -16.70 -1.32 2.84
CA TRP A 126 -15.37 -0.95 2.36
C TRP A 126 -14.28 -1.82 3.00
N MET A 127 -14.44 -2.13 4.28
CA MET A 127 -13.50 -3.02 4.97
C MET A 127 -13.49 -4.41 4.33
N ILE A 128 -14.67 -4.97 4.05
CA ILE A 128 -14.80 -6.28 3.41
C ILE A 128 -14.17 -6.28 2.01
N ILE A 129 -14.47 -5.26 1.20
CA ILE A 129 -13.90 -5.12 -0.15
C ILE A 129 -12.37 -5.06 -0.06
N THR A 130 -11.83 -4.31 0.88
CA THR A 130 -10.38 -4.17 1.07
C THR A 130 -9.74 -5.48 1.52
N ILE A 131 -10.41 -6.23 2.39
CA ILE A 131 -9.94 -7.56 2.80
C ILE A 131 -9.87 -8.49 1.57
N ILE A 132 -10.90 -8.48 0.74
CA ILE A 132 -10.95 -9.33 -0.46
C ILE A 132 -9.80 -8.96 -1.42
N THR A 133 -9.63 -7.67 -1.72
CA THR A 133 -8.54 -7.23 -2.62
C THR A 133 -7.17 -7.51 -2.01
N PHE A 134 -7.02 -7.38 -0.69
CA PHE A 134 -5.79 -7.71 0.01
C PHE A 134 -5.46 -9.20 -0.11
N LEU A 135 -6.45 -10.08 0.10
CA LEU A 135 -6.24 -11.52 -0.02
C LEU A 135 -5.88 -11.93 -1.44
N VAL A 136 -6.51 -11.32 -2.45
CA VAL A 136 -6.16 -11.54 -3.85
C VAL A 136 -4.72 -11.08 -4.10
N MET A 137 -4.34 -9.92 -3.61
CA MET A 137 -2.97 -9.40 -3.75
C MET A 137 -1.95 -10.35 -3.12
N VAL A 138 -2.21 -10.85 -1.91
CA VAL A 138 -1.33 -11.81 -1.22
C VAL A 138 -1.19 -13.09 -2.04
N SER A 139 -2.30 -13.60 -2.57
CA SER A 139 -2.30 -14.81 -3.40
C SER A 139 -1.46 -14.63 -4.66
N VAL A 140 -1.61 -13.48 -5.32
CA VAL A 140 -0.83 -13.15 -6.53
C VAL A 140 0.64 -12.98 -6.19
N SER A 141 0.97 -12.40 -5.03
CA SER A 141 2.36 -12.23 -4.60
C SER A 141 3.05 -13.58 -4.38
N PHE A 142 2.35 -14.56 -3.80
CA PHE A 142 2.88 -15.91 -3.66
C PHE A 142 3.06 -16.58 -5.03
N LEU A 143 2.09 -16.43 -5.93
CA LEU A 143 2.21 -16.96 -7.29
C LEU A 143 3.42 -16.36 -8.01
N MET A 144 3.62 -15.06 -7.88
CA MET A 144 4.79 -14.36 -8.43
C MET A 144 6.09 -14.96 -7.87
N TYR A 145 6.16 -15.14 -6.57
CA TYR A 145 7.33 -15.72 -5.91
C TYR A 145 7.63 -17.13 -6.45
N PHE A 146 6.61 -17.99 -6.55
CA PHE A 146 6.80 -19.34 -7.08
C PHE A 146 7.21 -19.35 -8.55
N ARG A 147 6.75 -18.37 -9.34
CA ARG A 147 7.04 -18.28 -10.77
C ARG A 147 8.39 -17.63 -11.08
N THR A 148 8.79 -16.63 -10.30
CA THR A 148 9.98 -15.82 -10.59
C THR A 148 11.11 -16.02 -9.59
N GLY A 149 10.85 -16.61 -8.44
CA GLY A 149 11.83 -16.75 -7.35
C GLY A 149 12.12 -15.44 -6.61
N THR A 150 11.37 -14.39 -6.90
CA THR A 150 11.51 -13.09 -6.25
C THR A 150 10.15 -12.60 -5.72
#